data_bc3f6097760c8fdc2dd601c117cf29dc
#
_entry.id   bc3f6097760c8fdc2dd601c117cf29dc
#
_cell.length_a   1.000
_cell.length_b   1.000
_cell.length_c   1.000
_cell.angle_alpha   90.00
_cell.angle_beta   90.00
_cell.angle_gamma   90.00
#
_symmetry.space_group_name_H-M   'P 1'
#
loop_
_entity.id
_entity.type
_entity.pdbx_description
1 polymer ?
#
loop_
_entity_poly.entity_id
_entity_poly.type
_entity_poly.pdbx_seq_one_letter_code
_entity_poly.pdbx_strand_id
1 'polypeptide(L)'
;MSGCFVAESLHALGERGVASSVIGVDSIYHAGKKSSPRFPAEWARYPQLPGNFGLATAGRFLGAVLLDRVRRLHRRSPVNVIHAHAALPCGHAAEFLASRLGIPFVVTVHGLDVFNCCFQKGFAARWRKTSTVATYQEARKVICISQKVQRLLTDGMAAAINCETIYNGTDPAFFTPSRDSTIAGQPSILVVGNLLAGKGHELVLRAFARLKDSYPGLECKMIGEGTDRDRFEALARDLHISDRVRFVGRRGRAEVAEAMRDCTVFVLPSRYEGLGCVYLEAMACAKPAIACWGQGIDEIIDHGVNGWLIPVDGLEELVRGLDSLLGDSRLRQRIGEAARQTILNNFTLSHQAQKLIEVYEDAVR
;
A
#
# COMPACT_ATOMS: atom_id res chain seq x y z
N MET A 1 -4.71 -7.62 4.43
CA MET A 1 -5.14 -6.60 3.41
C MET A 1 -4.23 -6.53 2.18
N SER A 2 -3.34 -7.49 1.98
CA SER A 2 -2.57 -7.56 0.73
C SER A 2 -3.52 -7.92 -0.42
N GLY A 3 -3.57 -7.10 -1.46
CA GLY A 3 -4.36 -7.35 -2.67
C GLY A 3 -5.63 -6.51 -2.88
N CYS A 4 -6.08 -5.70 -1.91
CA CYS A 4 -7.27 -4.85 -2.12
C CYS A 4 -7.04 -3.84 -3.26
N PHE A 5 -5.89 -3.19 -3.30
CA PHE A 5 -5.53 -2.22 -4.34
C PHE A 5 -5.45 -2.85 -5.74
N VAL A 6 -5.07 -4.14 -5.86
CA VAL A 6 -5.09 -4.84 -7.16
C VAL A 6 -6.52 -5.02 -7.66
N ALA A 7 -7.44 -5.43 -6.76
CA ALA A 7 -8.85 -5.61 -7.11
C ALA A 7 -9.50 -4.31 -7.59
N GLU A 8 -9.16 -3.21 -6.93
CA GLU A 8 -9.68 -1.88 -7.26
C GLU A 8 -9.14 -1.37 -8.60
N SER A 9 -7.84 -1.54 -8.83
CA SER A 9 -7.22 -1.22 -10.13
C SER A 9 -7.85 -2.03 -11.26
N LEU A 10 -8.13 -3.33 -11.04
CA LEU A 10 -8.77 -4.19 -12.05
C LEU A 10 -10.21 -3.74 -12.35
N HIS A 11 -10.96 -3.30 -11.34
CA HIS A 11 -12.29 -2.76 -11.55
C HIS A 11 -12.24 -1.50 -12.41
N ALA A 12 -11.38 -0.55 -12.06
CA ALA A 12 -11.21 0.70 -12.82
C ALA A 12 -10.69 0.46 -14.26
N LEU A 13 -9.84 -0.53 -14.48
CA LEU A 13 -9.41 -0.97 -15.81
C LEU A 13 -10.58 -1.56 -16.61
N GLY A 14 -11.42 -2.38 -15.95
CA GLY A 14 -12.62 -2.97 -16.57
C GLY A 14 -13.64 -1.92 -17.00
N GLU A 15 -13.87 -0.87 -16.21
CA GLU A 15 -14.72 0.27 -16.57
C GLU A 15 -14.21 1.02 -17.81
N ARG A 16 -12.93 0.89 -18.13
CA ARG A 16 -12.28 1.48 -19.32
C ARG A 16 -12.10 0.48 -20.47
N GLY A 17 -12.76 -0.68 -20.40
CA GLY A 17 -12.77 -1.68 -21.46
C GLY A 17 -11.58 -2.64 -21.48
N VAL A 18 -10.72 -2.64 -20.45
CA VAL A 18 -9.61 -3.60 -20.36
C VAL A 18 -10.10 -4.92 -19.78
N ALA A 19 -10.16 -5.96 -20.61
CA ALA A 19 -10.48 -7.30 -20.17
C ALA A 19 -9.31 -7.91 -19.38
N SER A 20 -9.56 -8.37 -18.16
CA SER A 20 -8.53 -8.89 -17.28
C SER A 20 -8.85 -10.31 -16.80
N SER A 21 -7.85 -11.20 -16.84
CA SER A 21 -7.88 -12.51 -16.19
C SER A 21 -6.86 -12.53 -15.04
N VAL A 22 -7.29 -12.90 -13.84
CA VAL A 22 -6.46 -12.83 -12.65
C VAL A 22 -6.08 -14.22 -12.16
N ILE A 23 -4.79 -14.43 -11.95
CA ILE A 23 -4.27 -15.64 -11.33
C ILE A 23 -3.63 -15.27 -9.98
N GLY A 24 -4.31 -15.64 -8.90
CA GLY A 24 -3.75 -15.58 -7.55
C GLY A 24 -2.75 -16.71 -7.36
N VAL A 25 -1.64 -16.43 -6.68
CA VAL A 25 -0.59 -17.43 -6.45
C VAL A 25 -0.32 -17.57 -4.96
N ASP A 26 -0.09 -18.83 -4.52
CA ASP A 26 0.26 -19.12 -3.14
C ASP A 26 1.28 -20.27 -3.09
N SER A 27 2.16 -20.24 -2.08
CA SER A 27 3.08 -21.33 -1.83
C SER A 27 2.34 -22.53 -1.22
N ILE A 28 2.69 -23.75 -1.65
CA ILE A 28 2.14 -24.98 -1.06
C ILE A 28 2.39 -25.10 0.45
N TYR A 29 3.39 -24.39 0.96
CA TYR A 29 3.76 -24.37 2.39
C TYR A 29 2.99 -23.33 3.21
N HIS A 30 2.26 -22.42 2.57
CA HIS A 30 1.41 -21.46 3.26
C HIS A 30 -0.02 -21.97 3.30
N ALA A 31 -0.35 -22.74 4.33
CA ALA A 31 -1.72 -23.17 4.62
C ALA A 31 -2.56 -22.04 5.24
N GLY A 32 -2.48 -20.83 4.68
CA GLY A 32 -3.28 -19.68 5.11
C GLY A 32 -4.74 -19.83 4.72
N LYS A 33 -5.65 -19.27 5.55
CA LYS A 33 -7.07 -19.14 5.19
C LYS A 33 -7.16 -18.37 3.86
N LYS A 34 -7.74 -19.00 2.84
CA LYS A 34 -8.08 -18.36 1.58
C LYS A 34 -8.97 -17.16 1.91
N SER A 35 -8.46 -15.95 1.79
CA SER A 35 -9.33 -14.80 1.65
C SER A 35 -9.99 -14.95 0.28
N SER A 36 -11.31 -15.08 0.25
CA SER A 36 -12.04 -15.05 -1.02
C SER A 36 -11.68 -13.74 -1.71
N PRO A 37 -11.10 -13.77 -2.90
CA PRO A 37 -10.82 -12.53 -3.63
C PRO A 37 -12.15 -11.85 -3.95
N ARG A 38 -12.17 -10.54 -3.90
CA ARG A 38 -13.35 -9.72 -4.26
C ARG A 38 -13.63 -9.71 -5.76
N PHE A 39 -12.82 -10.40 -6.54
CA PHE A 39 -12.92 -10.56 -7.98
C PHE A 39 -12.69 -12.03 -8.36
N PRO A 40 -13.20 -12.48 -9.49
CA PRO A 40 -12.95 -13.83 -9.98
C PRO A 40 -11.46 -14.02 -10.21
N ALA A 41 -10.81 -14.79 -9.38
CA ALA A 41 -9.41 -15.15 -9.54
C ALA A 41 -9.28 -16.67 -9.54
N GLU A 42 -8.52 -17.17 -10.49
CA GLU A 42 -8.05 -18.52 -10.45
C GLU A 42 -6.82 -18.62 -9.55
N TRP A 43 -6.75 -19.67 -8.74
CA TRP A 43 -5.62 -19.86 -7.82
C TRP A 43 -4.66 -20.94 -8.33
N ALA A 44 -3.38 -20.65 -8.28
CA ALA A 44 -2.31 -21.59 -8.52
C ALA A 44 -1.42 -21.74 -7.28
N ARG A 45 -1.04 -22.97 -6.99
CA ARG A 45 -0.06 -23.28 -5.94
C ARG A 45 1.25 -23.70 -6.58
N TYR A 46 2.36 -23.28 -5.99
CA TYR A 46 3.69 -23.60 -6.47
C TYR A 46 4.59 -24.08 -5.32
N PRO A 47 5.50 -25.03 -5.60
CA PRO A 47 6.51 -25.42 -4.64
C PRO A 47 7.54 -24.29 -4.48
N GLN A 48 7.97 -24.05 -3.26
CA GLN A 48 9.01 -23.10 -2.92
C GLN A 48 10.02 -23.80 -2.01
N LEU A 49 11.30 -23.64 -2.28
CA LEU A 49 12.34 -24.12 -1.36
C LEU A 49 12.25 -23.33 -0.04
N PRO A 50 12.53 -23.98 1.10
CA PRO A 50 12.50 -23.31 2.39
C PRO A 50 13.42 -22.07 2.45
N GLY A 51 12.99 -21.07 3.22
CA GLY A 51 13.77 -19.87 3.48
C GLY A 51 13.94 -18.93 2.28
N ASN A 52 14.96 -18.08 2.36
CA ASN A 52 15.20 -17.02 1.40
C ASN A 52 15.63 -17.50 0.00
N PHE A 53 16.10 -18.72 -0.14
CA PHE A 53 16.42 -19.34 -1.45
C PHE A 53 15.17 -19.63 -2.30
N GLY A 54 14.05 -19.89 -1.64
CA GLY A 54 12.84 -20.30 -2.30
C GLY A 54 12.28 -19.26 -3.29
N LEU A 55 12.34 -17.99 -2.96
CA LEU A 55 11.76 -16.93 -3.80
C LEU A 55 12.46 -16.78 -5.15
N ALA A 56 13.79 -16.92 -5.21
CA ALA A 56 14.53 -16.76 -6.45
C ALA A 56 14.30 -17.89 -7.47
N THR A 57 13.96 -19.11 -6.99
CA THR A 57 13.65 -20.26 -7.84
C THR A 57 12.16 -20.45 -8.07
N ALA A 58 11.32 -20.00 -7.14
CA ALA A 58 9.87 -20.17 -7.16
C ALA A 58 9.21 -19.65 -8.44
N GLY A 59 9.71 -18.57 -9.01
CA GLY A 59 9.14 -17.97 -10.21
C GLY A 59 9.18 -18.88 -11.44
N ARG A 60 10.29 -19.59 -11.68
CA ARG A 60 10.36 -20.53 -12.81
C ARG A 60 9.43 -21.73 -12.62
N PHE A 61 9.34 -22.28 -11.41
CA PHE A 61 8.38 -23.34 -11.10
C PHE A 61 6.94 -22.85 -11.28
N LEU A 62 6.65 -21.66 -10.79
CA LEU A 62 5.35 -21.03 -10.97
C LEU A 62 5.04 -20.82 -12.46
N GLY A 63 5.97 -20.30 -13.24
CA GLY A 63 5.84 -20.13 -14.69
C GLY A 63 5.53 -21.44 -15.41
N ALA A 64 6.26 -22.53 -15.06
CA ALA A 64 5.99 -23.85 -15.62
C ALA A 64 4.60 -24.38 -15.27
N VAL A 65 4.17 -24.23 -14.00
CA VAL A 65 2.80 -24.60 -13.55
C VAL A 65 1.71 -23.81 -14.31
N LEU A 66 1.98 -22.55 -14.61
CA LEU A 66 1.02 -21.65 -15.26
C LEU A 66 1.01 -21.76 -16.80
N LEU A 67 2.06 -22.30 -17.42
CA LEU A 67 2.27 -22.23 -18.86
C LEU A 67 1.07 -22.75 -19.68
N ASP A 68 0.59 -23.95 -19.40
CA ASP A 68 -0.52 -24.54 -20.15
C ASP A 68 -1.85 -23.81 -19.87
N ARG A 69 -1.99 -23.25 -18.69
CA ARG A 69 -3.16 -22.45 -18.32
C ARG A 69 -3.20 -21.15 -19.11
N VAL A 70 -2.11 -20.38 -19.09
CA VAL A 70 -2.00 -19.11 -19.83
C VAL A 70 -2.08 -19.35 -21.33
N ARG A 71 -1.49 -20.42 -21.83
CA ARG A 71 -1.60 -20.84 -23.25
C ARG A 71 -3.06 -21.09 -23.64
N ARG A 72 -3.85 -21.78 -22.81
CA ARG A 72 -5.29 -22.00 -23.06
C ARG A 72 -6.09 -20.69 -23.03
N LEU A 73 -5.80 -19.80 -22.07
CA LEU A 73 -6.40 -18.47 -22.01
C LEU A 73 -6.09 -17.69 -23.29
N HIS A 74 -4.83 -17.61 -23.68
CA HIS A 74 -4.37 -16.88 -24.85
C HIS A 74 -4.98 -17.42 -26.17
N ARG A 75 -5.22 -18.74 -26.26
CA ARG A 75 -5.91 -19.31 -27.42
C ARG A 75 -7.42 -18.98 -27.51
N ARG A 76 -8.06 -18.80 -26.34
CA ARG A 76 -9.51 -18.48 -26.28
C ARG A 76 -9.75 -16.97 -26.42
N SER A 77 -8.90 -16.18 -25.83
CA SER A 77 -8.94 -14.72 -25.88
C SER A 77 -7.49 -14.23 -25.87
N PRO A 78 -7.02 -13.58 -26.93
CA PRO A 78 -5.65 -13.13 -27.03
C PRO A 78 -5.25 -12.26 -25.82
N VAL A 79 -4.22 -12.70 -25.10
CA VAL A 79 -3.60 -11.93 -24.02
C VAL A 79 -2.56 -11.02 -24.67
N ASN A 80 -2.69 -9.72 -24.49
CA ASN A 80 -1.80 -8.72 -25.07
C ASN A 80 -0.61 -8.41 -24.18
N VAL A 81 -0.80 -8.43 -22.86
CA VAL A 81 0.23 -8.12 -21.85
C VAL A 81 0.03 -8.97 -20.60
N ILE A 82 1.12 -9.36 -19.97
CA ILE A 82 1.12 -9.99 -18.64
C ILE A 82 1.56 -8.92 -17.63
N HIS A 83 0.71 -8.63 -16.64
CA HIS A 83 1.05 -7.70 -15.57
C HIS A 83 1.32 -8.48 -14.27
N ALA A 84 2.55 -8.45 -13.80
CA ALA A 84 2.94 -9.06 -12.54
C ALA A 84 3.07 -8.03 -11.40
N HIS A 85 2.71 -8.43 -10.18
CA HIS A 85 2.91 -7.64 -8.98
C HIS A 85 4.07 -8.22 -8.17
N ALA A 86 5.12 -7.43 -7.96
CA ALA A 86 6.44 -7.76 -7.44
C ALA A 86 7.30 -8.63 -8.40
N ALA A 87 8.64 -8.46 -8.32
CA ALA A 87 9.56 -9.24 -9.17
C ALA A 87 9.50 -10.74 -8.87
N LEU A 88 9.55 -11.11 -7.60
CA LEU A 88 9.62 -12.49 -7.16
C LEU A 88 8.41 -12.86 -6.29
N PRO A 89 7.72 -13.98 -6.56
CA PRO A 89 7.94 -14.91 -7.67
C PRO A 89 7.20 -14.52 -8.96
N CYS A 90 6.25 -13.53 -8.91
CA CYS A 90 5.29 -13.27 -9.98
C CYS A 90 5.96 -12.72 -11.26
N GLY A 91 6.82 -11.71 -11.13
CA GLY A 91 7.55 -11.13 -12.27
C GLY A 91 8.45 -12.16 -12.96
N HIS A 92 9.17 -12.98 -12.20
CA HIS A 92 10.00 -14.05 -12.75
C HIS A 92 9.17 -15.15 -13.45
N ALA A 93 7.94 -15.42 -12.97
CA ALA A 93 7.01 -16.29 -13.69
C ALA A 93 6.47 -15.63 -14.96
N ALA A 94 6.19 -14.33 -14.91
CA ALA A 94 5.76 -13.56 -16.09
C ALA A 94 6.85 -13.52 -17.18
N GLU A 95 8.12 -13.31 -16.82
CA GLU A 95 9.29 -13.41 -17.70
C GLU A 95 9.36 -14.78 -18.40
N PHE A 96 9.22 -15.87 -17.62
CA PHE A 96 9.20 -17.22 -18.17
C PHE A 96 8.05 -17.44 -19.16
N LEU A 97 6.84 -16.96 -18.84
CA LEU A 97 5.67 -17.06 -19.70
C LEU A 97 5.82 -16.19 -20.96
N ALA A 98 6.32 -14.96 -20.79
CA ALA A 98 6.58 -14.02 -21.87
C ALA A 98 7.51 -14.64 -22.94
N SER A 99 8.64 -15.20 -22.51
CA SER A 99 9.61 -15.85 -23.40
C SER A 99 9.07 -17.07 -24.15
N ARG A 100 8.07 -17.78 -23.60
CA ARG A 100 7.49 -19.00 -24.19
C ARG A 100 6.28 -18.73 -25.05
N LEU A 101 5.58 -17.63 -24.82
CA LEU A 101 4.31 -17.30 -25.50
C LEU A 101 4.42 -16.09 -26.43
N GLY A 102 5.54 -15.37 -26.43
CA GLY A 102 5.71 -14.14 -27.21
C GLY A 102 4.84 -12.97 -26.71
N ILE A 103 4.43 -12.98 -25.43
CA ILE A 103 3.58 -11.96 -24.85
C ILE A 103 4.44 -11.04 -23.98
N PRO A 104 4.43 -9.70 -24.19
CA PRO A 104 5.19 -8.78 -23.34
C PRO A 104 4.69 -8.82 -21.90
N PHE A 105 5.56 -8.44 -20.96
CA PHE A 105 5.17 -8.32 -19.56
C PHE A 105 5.64 -7.02 -18.94
N VAL A 106 4.89 -6.57 -17.94
CA VAL A 106 5.19 -5.43 -17.08
C VAL A 106 5.13 -5.84 -15.62
N VAL A 107 5.83 -5.10 -14.74
CA VAL A 107 5.89 -5.44 -13.32
C VAL A 107 5.61 -4.21 -12.47
N THR A 108 4.65 -4.30 -11.52
CA THR A 108 4.47 -3.26 -10.50
C THR A 108 5.26 -3.60 -9.24
N VAL A 109 6.00 -2.61 -8.76
CA VAL A 109 6.83 -2.63 -7.54
C VAL A 109 6.10 -1.91 -6.41
N HIS A 110 5.91 -2.61 -5.28
CA HIS A 110 5.16 -2.10 -4.12
C HIS A 110 6.04 -1.55 -2.97
N GLY A 111 7.35 -1.53 -3.15
CA GLY A 111 8.32 -0.93 -2.24
C GLY A 111 9.03 -1.93 -1.34
N LEU A 112 8.33 -2.77 -0.57
CA LEU A 112 8.97 -3.75 0.33
C LEU A 112 9.81 -4.79 -0.41
N ASP A 113 9.43 -5.14 -1.62
CA ASP A 113 10.16 -6.04 -2.50
C ASP A 113 11.54 -5.48 -2.85
N VAL A 114 11.62 -4.21 -3.25
CA VAL A 114 12.89 -3.52 -3.53
C VAL A 114 13.66 -3.22 -2.24
N PHE A 115 12.97 -2.72 -1.20
CA PHE A 115 13.60 -2.42 0.08
C PHE A 115 14.33 -3.65 0.65
N ASN A 116 13.67 -4.80 0.68
CA ASN A 116 14.29 -6.04 1.14
C ASN A 116 15.48 -6.47 0.29
N CYS A 117 15.44 -6.25 -1.02
CA CYS A 117 16.56 -6.57 -1.91
C CYS A 117 17.76 -5.64 -1.72
N CYS A 118 17.53 -4.37 -1.38
CA CYS A 118 18.62 -3.40 -1.20
C CYS A 118 19.33 -3.56 0.16
N PHE A 119 18.61 -3.88 1.22
CA PHE A 119 19.14 -3.83 2.59
C PHE A 119 19.45 -5.19 3.22
N GLN A 120 18.98 -6.30 2.66
CA GLN A 120 19.32 -7.63 3.17
C GLN A 120 20.72 -8.05 2.69
N LYS A 121 21.46 -8.76 3.58
CA LYS A 121 22.84 -9.20 3.34
C LYS A 121 22.92 -10.75 3.26
N GLY A 122 23.99 -11.24 2.67
CA GLY A 122 24.29 -12.67 2.56
C GLY A 122 24.05 -13.24 1.16
N PHE A 123 24.48 -14.51 0.94
CA PHE A 123 24.44 -15.17 -0.37
C PHE A 123 23.03 -15.24 -0.96
N ALA A 124 22.05 -15.66 -0.16
CA ALA A 124 20.65 -15.74 -0.60
C ALA A 124 20.06 -14.37 -0.98
N ALA A 125 20.47 -13.32 -0.28
CA ALA A 125 20.05 -11.95 -0.61
C ALA A 125 20.66 -11.46 -1.93
N ARG A 126 21.94 -11.76 -2.16
CA ARG A 126 22.61 -11.44 -3.44
C ARG A 126 21.92 -12.16 -4.60
N TRP A 127 21.65 -13.45 -4.47
CA TRP A 127 20.97 -14.22 -5.50
C TRP A 127 19.56 -13.66 -5.79
N ARG A 128 18.78 -13.35 -4.75
CA ARG A 128 17.48 -12.68 -4.93
C ARG A 128 17.63 -11.36 -5.64
N LYS A 129 18.59 -10.51 -5.25
CA LYS A 129 18.85 -9.23 -5.89
C LYS A 129 19.16 -9.42 -7.37
N THR A 130 20.06 -10.35 -7.73
CA THR A 130 20.40 -10.64 -9.12
C THR A 130 19.19 -11.11 -9.93
N SER A 131 18.38 -12.04 -9.39
CA SER A 131 17.17 -12.50 -10.06
C SER A 131 16.12 -11.39 -10.21
N THR A 132 15.97 -10.54 -9.19
CA THR A 132 15.05 -9.39 -9.22
C THR A 132 15.47 -8.38 -10.30
N VAL A 133 16.76 -8.03 -10.35
CA VAL A 133 17.31 -7.11 -11.35
C VAL A 133 17.12 -7.66 -12.76
N ALA A 134 17.47 -8.93 -12.99
CA ALA A 134 17.28 -9.57 -14.29
C ALA A 134 15.81 -9.52 -14.75
N THR A 135 14.87 -9.88 -13.86
CA THR A 135 13.43 -9.81 -14.17
C THR A 135 12.97 -8.38 -14.52
N TYR A 136 13.49 -7.37 -13.82
CA TYR A 136 13.13 -5.98 -14.11
C TYR A 136 13.73 -5.47 -15.41
N GLN A 137 14.93 -5.93 -15.79
CA GLN A 137 15.57 -5.57 -17.06
C GLN A 137 14.88 -6.18 -18.28
N GLU A 138 14.30 -7.38 -18.13
CA GLU A 138 13.54 -8.06 -19.18
C GLU A 138 12.10 -7.55 -19.31
N ALA A 139 11.56 -6.88 -18.28
CA ALA A 139 10.24 -6.28 -18.34
C ALA A 139 10.18 -5.11 -19.34
N ARG A 140 9.12 -5.05 -20.14
CA ARG A 140 8.90 -3.90 -21.04
C ARG A 140 8.85 -2.59 -20.26
N LYS A 141 8.21 -2.61 -19.08
CA LYS A 141 8.16 -1.48 -18.16
C LYS A 141 8.07 -1.98 -16.71
N VAL A 142 8.76 -1.31 -15.82
CA VAL A 142 8.62 -1.47 -14.37
C VAL A 142 7.84 -0.27 -13.82
N ILE A 143 6.73 -0.53 -13.16
CA ILE A 143 5.84 0.49 -12.60
C ILE A 143 6.16 0.64 -11.12
N CYS A 144 6.58 1.82 -10.69
CA CYS A 144 6.85 2.15 -9.29
C CYS A 144 5.67 2.93 -8.70
N ILE A 145 5.19 2.54 -7.52
CA ILE A 145 4.02 3.17 -6.90
C ILE A 145 4.30 4.57 -6.31
N SER A 146 5.54 5.02 -6.31
CA SER A 146 5.98 6.37 -5.92
C SER A 146 7.38 6.65 -6.48
N GLN A 147 7.78 7.91 -6.55
CA GLN A 147 9.14 8.29 -6.91
C GLN A 147 10.18 7.79 -5.88
N LYS A 148 9.81 7.72 -4.59
CA LYS A 148 10.64 7.09 -3.56
C LYS A 148 10.97 5.64 -3.92
N VAL A 149 9.96 4.86 -4.34
CA VAL A 149 10.17 3.48 -4.76
C VAL A 149 10.99 3.42 -6.04
N GLN A 150 10.79 4.35 -6.96
CA GLN A 150 11.59 4.47 -8.19
C GLN A 150 13.05 4.79 -7.88
N ARG A 151 13.34 5.79 -7.05
CA ARG A 151 14.70 6.11 -6.59
C ARG A 151 15.36 4.93 -5.88
N LEU A 152 14.63 4.26 -5.00
CA LEU A 152 15.14 3.06 -4.32
C LEU A 152 15.47 1.93 -5.32
N LEU A 153 14.68 1.80 -6.39
CA LEU A 153 14.92 0.84 -7.46
C LEU A 153 16.18 1.20 -8.27
N THR A 154 16.25 2.42 -8.79
CA THR A 154 17.35 2.86 -9.67
C THR A 154 18.68 2.95 -8.93
N ASP A 155 18.70 3.61 -7.79
CA ASP A 155 19.93 3.85 -7.02
C ASP A 155 20.34 2.59 -6.22
N GLY A 156 19.37 1.90 -5.62
CA GLY A 156 19.64 0.74 -4.79
C GLY A 156 20.02 -0.52 -5.57
N MET A 157 19.59 -0.66 -6.82
CA MET A 157 19.91 -1.83 -7.65
C MET A 157 21.09 -1.59 -8.60
N ALA A 158 21.49 -0.35 -8.81
CA ALA A 158 22.61 0.03 -9.67
C ALA A 158 22.53 -0.62 -11.07
N ALA A 159 21.34 -0.66 -11.66
CA ALA A 159 21.07 -1.26 -12.96
C ALA A 159 20.17 -0.34 -13.80
N ALA A 160 20.39 -0.33 -15.11
CA ALA A 160 19.49 0.35 -16.04
C ALA A 160 18.18 -0.44 -16.12
N ILE A 161 17.12 0.13 -15.58
CA ILE A 161 15.76 -0.45 -15.56
C ILE A 161 14.81 0.56 -16.21
N ASN A 162 14.06 0.12 -17.21
CA ASN A 162 13.01 0.94 -17.82
C ASN A 162 11.82 1.06 -16.87
N CYS A 163 11.79 2.11 -16.05
CA CYS A 163 10.77 2.29 -15.03
C CYS A 163 10.13 3.68 -15.07
N GLU A 164 8.89 3.72 -14.58
CA GLU A 164 8.17 4.98 -14.37
C GLU A 164 7.32 4.93 -13.12
N THR A 165 6.92 6.10 -12.61
CA THR A 165 6.05 6.20 -11.43
C THR A 165 4.59 6.30 -11.84
N ILE A 166 3.79 5.34 -11.37
CA ILE A 166 2.32 5.39 -11.40
C ILE A 166 1.82 5.21 -9.97
N TYR A 167 1.34 6.29 -9.37
CA TYR A 167 0.80 6.25 -8.02
C TYR A 167 -0.45 5.38 -7.95
N ASN A 168 -0.63 4.65 -6.84
CA ASN A 168 -1.89 3.99 -6.58
C ASN A 168 -2.99 5.05 -6.40
N GLY A 169 -4.18 4.74 -6.89
CA GLY A 169 -5.36 5.55 -6.69
C GLY A 169 -6.23 5.05 -5.54
N THR A 170 -7.21 5.87 -5.18
CA THR A 170 -8.31 5.46 -4.30
C THR A 170 -9.66 5.76 -4.95
N ASP A 171 -10.73 5.12 -4.45
CA ASP A 171 -12.10 5.35 -4.90
C ASP A 171 -12.76 6.46 -4.05
N PRO A 172 -12.91 7.69 -4.56
CA PRO A 172 -13.48 8.81 -3.81
C PRO A 172 -15.01 8.73 -3.66
N ALA A 173 -15.68 7.80 -4.34
CA ALA A 173 -17.09 7.51 -4.13
C ALA A 173 -17.30 6.56 -2.95
N PHE A 174 -16.35 5.65 -2.73
CA PHE A 174 -16.36 4.76 -1.58
C PHE A 174 -15.79 5.44 -0.33
N PHE A 175 -14.62 6.08 -0.44
CA PHE A 175 -14.02 6.91 0.60
C PHE A 175 -14.48 8.36 0.40
N THR A 176 -15.62 8.68 0.98
CA THR A 176 -16.27 9.99 0.85
C THR A 176 -16.48 10.63 2.22
N PRO A 177 -16.45 11.95 2.34
CA PRO A 177 -16.73 12.63 3.60
C PRO A 177 -18.11 12.25 4.18
N SER A 178 -18.28 12.40 5.49
CA SER A 178 -19.61 12.31 6.10
C SER A 178 -20.52 13.38 5.51
N ARG A 179 -21.78 13.02 5.27
CA ARG A 179 -22.82 13.99 4.83
C ARG A 179 -23.21 14.94 5.96
N ASP A 180 -23.11 14.46 7.20
CA ASP A 180 -23.39 15.25 8.39
C ASP A 180 -22.11 15.86 8.94
N SER A 181 -21.77 17.06 8.46
CA SER A 181 -20.63 17.85 8.97
C SER A 181 -20.84 18.34 10.41
N THR A 182 -22.02 18.11 10.99
CA THR A 182 -22.41 18.56 12.34
C THR A 182 -22.15 17.54 13.44
N ILE A 183 -21.53 16.39 13.16
CA ILE A 183 -21.14 15.48 14.22
C ILE A 183 -19.98 16.12 15.00
N ALA A 184 -20.36 16.98 15.95
CA ALA A 184 -19.51 17.40 17.06
C ALA A 184 -19.29 16.21 17.99
N GLY A 185 -18.73 15.13 17.43
CA GLY A 185 -18.29 13.97 18.21
C GLY A 185 -17.07 14.31 19.02
N GLN A 186 -16.74 13.49 19.99
CA GLN A 186 -15.50 13.61 20.73
C GLN A 186 -14.30 13.54 19.76
N PRO A 187 -13.24 14.33 19.99
CA PRO A 187 -12.07 14.30 19.14
C PRO A 187 -11.45 12.89 19.11
N SER A 188 -11.05 12.44 17.93
CA SER A 188 -10.56 11.07 17.77
C SER A 188 -9.40 10.97 16.79
N ILE A 189 -8.42 10.15 17.14
CA ILE A 189 -7.29 9.76 16.30
C ILE A 189 -7.56 8.38 15.71
N LEU A 190 -7.37 8.25 14.40
CA LEU A 190 -7.45 6.96 13.71
C LEU A 190 -6.07 6.56 13.19
N VAL A 191 -5.70 5.32 13.47
CA VAL A 191 -4.52 4.65 12.89
C VAL A 191 -4.99 3.40 12.15
N VAL A 192 -4.63 3.25 10.88
CA VAL A 192 -4.93 2.05 10.09
C VAL A 192 -3.65 1.49 9.52
N GLY A 193 -3.24 0.31 9.98
CA GLY A 193 -2.01 -0.34 9.51
C GLY A 193 -1.70 -1.62 10.27
N ASN A 194 -0.76 -2.40 9.74
CA ASN A 194 -0.28 -3.58 10.47
C ASN A 194 0.39 -3.14 11.78
N LEU A 195 0.09 -3.84 12.87
CA LEU A 195 0.68 -3.57 14.19
C LEU A 195 2.13 -4.10 14.23
N LEU A 196 3.02 -3.31 13.64
CA LEU A 196 4.45 -3.56 13.52
C LEU A 196 5.22 -2.31 13.96
N ALA A 197 6.37 -2.49 14.62
CA ALA A 197 7.20 -1.41 15.16
C ALA A 197 7.51 -0.30 14.14
N GLY A 198 7.77 -0.68 12.87
CA GLY A 198 8.07 0.27 11.80
C GLY A 198 6.89 1.15 11.33
N LYS A 199 5.66 0.92 11.82
CA LYS A 199 4.46 1.69 11.45
C LYS A 199 4.16 2.87 12.39
N GLY A 200 4.98 3.09 13.42
CA GLY A 200 4.91 4.28 14.28
C GLY A 200 3.79 4.26 15.33
N HIS A 201 3.15 3.11 15.60
CA HIS A 201 2.09 2.99 16.62
C HIS A 201 2.55 3.44 18.01
N GLU A 202 3.78 3.09 18.37
CA GLU A 202 4.38 3.53 19.64
C GLU A 202 4.46 5.06 19.75
N LEU A 203 4.85 5.72 18.66
CA LEU A 203 4.93 7.18 18.61
C LEU A 203 3.55 7.82 18.84
N VAL A 204 2.51 7.25 18.22
CA VAL A 204 1.12 7.72 18.41
C VAL A 204 0.66 7.53 19.86
N LEU A 205 0.94 6.39 20.50
CA LEU A 205 0.61 6.14 21.90
C LEU A 205 1.27 7.14 22.84
N ARG A 206 2.56 7.44 22.62
CA ARG A 206 3.30 8.42 23.41
C ARG A 206 2.78 9.84 23.21
N ALA A 207 2.47 10.23 21.97
CA ALA A 207 1.88 11.53 21.68
C ALA A 207 0.48 11.67 22.30
N PHE A 208 -0.34 10.63 22.20
CA PHE A 208 -1.66 10.58 22.82
C PHE A 208 -1.58 10.78 24.34
N ALA A 209 -0.63 10.10 25.01
CA ALA A 209 -0.43 10.23 26.45
C ALA A 209 -0.06 11.67 26.87
N ARG A 210 0.63 12.42 26.00
CA ARG A 210 0.99 13.83 26.23
C ARG A 210 -0.22 14.78 26.07
N LEU A 211 -1.21 14.39 25.27
CA LEU A 211 -2.37 15.22 24.94
C LEU A 211 -3.63 14.89 25.75
N LYS A 212 -3.65 13.75 26.45
CA LYS A 212 -4.84 13.21 27.09
C LYS A 212 -5.50 14.17 28.10
N ASP A 213 -4.71 14.99 28.77
CA ASP A 213 -5.20 15.91 29.81
C ASP A 213 -5.70 17.23 29.18
N SER A 214 -5.09 17.66 28.07
CA SER A 214 -5.56 18.82 27.28
C SER A 214 -6.85 18.52 26.51
N TYR A 215 -7.09 17.25 26.20
CA TYR A 215 -8.28 16.79 25.47
C TYR A 215 -8.96 15.63 26.22
N PRO A 216 -9.74 15.90 27.28
CA PRO A 216 -10.34 14.84 28.16
C PRO A 216 -11.22 13.84 27.41
N GLY A 217 -11.85 14.25 26.29
CA GLY A 217 -12.67 13.39 25.44
C GLY A 217 -11.94 12.72 24.28
N LEU A 218 -10.61 12.86 24.17
CA LEU A 218 -9.85 12.30 23.05
C LEU A 218 -9.84 10.77 23.11
N GLU A 219 -10.21 10.11 22.01
CA GLU A 219 -10.09 8.68 21.80
C GLU A 219 -9.09 8.36 20.68
N CYS A 220 -8.48 7.16 20.75
CA CYS A 220 -7.64 6.62 19.69
C CYS A 220 -8.13 5.25 19.26
N LYS A 221 -8.39 5.08 17.96
CA LYS A 221 -8.77 3.79 17.37
C LYS A 221 -7.64 3.29 16.48
N MET A 222 -7.13 2.07 16.77
CA MET A 222 -6.10 1.40 15.99
C MET A 222 -6.68 0.18 15.27
N ILE A 223 -6.71 0.24 13.93
CA ILE A 223 -7.24 -0.82 13.08
C ILE A 223 -6.07 -1.56 12.44
N GLY A 224 -5.95 -2.84 12.70
CA GLY A 224 -4.93 -3.71 12.14
C GLY A 224 -4.60 -4.89 13.03
N GLU A 225 -3.74 -5.76 12.54
CA GLU A 225 -3.16 -6.90 13.24
C GLU A 225 -1.65 -6.92 13.00
N GLY A 226 -0.92 -7.54 13.90
CA GLY A 226 0.53 -7.68 13.76
C GLY A 226 1.18 -8.27 15.00
N THR A 227 2.45 -8.63 14.87
CA THR A 227 3.24 -9.30 15.92
C THR A 227 3.52 -8.43 17.14
N ASP A 228 3.42 -7.11 17.00
CA ASP A 228 3.72 -6.17 18.09
C ASP A 228 2.46 -5.71 18.85
N ARG A 229 1.29 -6.34 18.61
CA ARG A 229 0.02 -5.98 19.26
C ARG A 229 0.15 -5.96 20.79
N ASP A 230 0.60 -7.09 21.38
CA ASP A 230 0.69 -7.24 22.83
C ASP A 230 1.63 -6.19 23.46
N ARG A 231 2.71 -5.86 22.75
CA ARG A 231 3.65 -4.80 23.13
C ARG A 231 2.98 -3.42 23.16
N PHE A 232 2.16 -3.11 22.15
CA PHE A 232 1.46 -1.81 22.12
C PHE A 232 0.35 -1.73 23.15
N GLU A 233 -0.38 -2.82 23.42
CA GLU A 233 -1.36 -2.87 24.50
C GLU A 233 -0.70 -2.74 25.88
N ALA A 234 0.47 -3.35 26.11
CA ALA A 234 1.25 -3.16 27.32
C ALA A 234 1.68 -1.68 27.46
N LEU A 235 2.23 -1.08 26.41
CA LEU A 235 2.60 0.33 26.42
C LEU A 235 1.42 1.27 26.74
N ALA A 236 0.24 0.97 26.21
CA ALA A 236 -0.97 1.76 26.51
C ALA A 236 -1.35 1.67 28.01
N ARG A 237 -1.15 0.50 28.63
CA ARG A 237 -1.35 0.35 30.09
C ARG A 237 -0.32 1.14 30.90
N ASP A 238 0.96 1.04 30.52
CA ASP A 238 2.07 1.74 31.19
C ASP A 238 1.92 3.27 31.12
N LEU A 239 1.36 3.77 30.00
CA LEU A 239 1.07 5.19 29.80
C LEU A 239 -0.27 5.64 30.42
N HIS A 240 -1.01 4.75 31.06
CA HIS A 240 -2.35 5.01 31.64
C HIS A 240 -3.33 5.63 30.63
N ILE A 241 -3.44 5.01 29.44
CA ILE A 241 -4.33 5.43 28.36
C ILE A 241 -5.19 4.28 27.77
N SER A 242 -5.12 3.10 28.35
CA SER A 242 -5.79 1.89 27.84
C SER A 242 -7.33 1.99 27.84
N ASP A 243 -7.90 2.87 28.62
CA ASP A 243 -9.33 3.17 28.66
C ASP A 243 -9.82 3.97 27.42
N ARG A 244 -8.90 4.72 26.80
CA ARG A 244 -9.20 5.60 25.65
C ARG A 244 -8.53 5.17 24.33
N VAL A 245 -7.74 4.08 24.35
CA VAL A 245 -7.10 3.52 23.16
C VAL A 245 -7.68 2.15 22.84
N ARG A 246 -8.24 1.99 21.65
CA ARG A 246 -8.92 0.76 21.23
C ARG A 246 -8.17 0.07 20.09
N PHE A 247 -7.64 -1.13 20.34
CA PHE A 247 -7.09 -2.03 19.34
C PHE A 247 -8.19 -2.94 18.80
N VAL A 248 -8.80 -2.56 17.68
CA VAL A 248 -10.01 -3.22 17.18
C VAL A 248 -9.75 -4.40 16.24
N GLY A 249 -8.48 -4.74 16.01
CA GLY A 249 -8.13 -5.84 15.11
C GLY A 249 -8.32 -5.48 13.63
N ARG A 250 -8.24 -6.47 12.76
CA ARG A 250 -8.47 -6.28 11.33
C ARG A 250 -9.94 -5.99 11.04
N ARG A 251 -10.19 -4.99 10.20
CA ARG A 251 -11.54 -4.61 9.76
C ARG A 251 -11.70 -4.71 8.26
N GLY A 252 -12.94 -4.88 7.81
CA GLY A 252 -13.30 -4.81 6.40
C GLY A 252 -13.19 -3.38 5.86
N ARG A 253 -13.18 -3.27 4.53
CA ARG A 253 -13.01 -1.97 3.86
C ARG A 253 -14.12 -0.96 4.22
N ALA A 254 -15.37 -1.44 4.34
CA ALA A 254 -16.50 -0.59 4.71
C ALA A 254 -16.34 -0.02 6.14
N GLU A 255 -15.91 -0.87 7.09
CA GLU A 255 -15.66 -0.44 8.48
C GLU A 255 -14.46 0.53 8.58
N VAL A 256 -13.44 0.35 7.71
CA VAL A 256 -12.31 1.30 7.61
C VAL A 256 -12.79 2.63 7.05
N ALA A 257 -13.60 2.64 5.99
CA ALA A 257 -14.16 3.86 5.41
C ALA A 257 -15.06 4.60 6.41
N GLU A 258 -15.86 3.88 7.19
CA GLU A 258 -16.67 4.45 8.28
C GLU A 258 -15.76 5.10 9.34
N ALA A 259 -14.75 4.37 9.83
CA ALA A 259 -13.81 4.89 10.80
C ALA A 259 -13.04 6.13 10.27
N MET A 260 -12.71 6.17 8.98
CA MET A 260 -12.11 7.35 8.35
C MET A 260 -13.07 8.54 8.27
N ARG A 261 -14.37 8.30 8.00
CA ARG A 261 -15.38 9.38 8.01
C ARG A 261 -15.57 9.97 9.42
N ASP A 262 -15.46 9.15 10.43
CA ASP A 262 -15.77 9.53 11.81
C ASP A 262 -14.57 10.11 12.56
N CYS A 263 -13.33 9.82 12.13
CA CYS A 263 -12.16 10.33 12.84
C CYS A 263 -11.98 11.86 12.66
N THR A 264 -11.33 12.46 13.65
CA THR A 264 -10.92 13.86 13.60
C THR A 264 -9.63 14.02 12.81
N VAL A 265 -8.65 13.14 13.04
CA VAL A 265 -7.34 13.14 12.37
C VAL A 265 -6.91 11.71 12.08
N PHE A 266 -6.42 11.46 10.89
CA PHE A 266 -5.76 10.21 10.53
C PHE A 266 -4.25 10.33 10.78
N VAL A 267 -3.66 9.33 11.43
CA VAL A 267 -2.22 9.38 11.80
C VAL A 267 -1.57 8.03 11.50
N LEU A 268 -0.50 8.03 10.73
CA LEU A 268 0.34 6.83 10.54
C LEU A 268 1.81 7.25 10.34
N PRO A 269 2.60 7.51 11.41
CA PRO A 269 3.97 8.02 11.31
C PRO A 269 4.96 6.88 11.04
N SER A 270 4.82 6.24 9.88
CA SER A 270 5.63 5.09 9.50
C SER A 270 7.09 5.48 9.23
N ARG A 271 8.04 4.66 9.71
CA ARG A 271 9.47 4.77 9.37
C ARG A 271 9.76 4.40 7.92
N TYR A 272 8.95 3.51 7.36
CA TYR A 272 9.00 3.13 5.96
C TYR A 272 7.60 2.94 5.39
N GLU A 273 7.33 3.67 4.29
CA GLU A 273 6.12 3.52 3.48
C GLU A 273 6.46 3.72 2.00
N GLY A 274 6.06 2.76 1.16
CA GLY A 274 6.25 2.88 -0.29
C GLY A 274 5.37 4.00 -0.88
N LEU A 275 4.11 4.03 -0.50
CA LEU A 275 3.15 5.11 -0.75
C LEU A 275 2.16 5.22 0.40
N GLY A 276 1.49 4.11 0.77
CA GLY A 276 0.50 4.06 1.83
C GLY A 276 -0.90 4.48 1.35
N CYS A 277 -1.61 3.58 0.67
CA CYS A 277 -2.97 3.86 0.17
C CYS A 277 -3.94 4.37 1.24
N VAL A 278 -3.74 3.97 2.50
CA VAL A 278 -4.58 4.42 3.63
C VAL A 278 -4.56 5.93 3.85
N TYR A 279 -3.48 6.63 3.48
CA TYR A 279 -3.46 8.10 3.52
C TYR A 279 -4.37 8.68 2.42
N LEU A 280 -4.32 8.11 1.21
CA LEU A 280 -5.19 8.53 0.11
C LEU A 280 -6.66 8.31 0.45
N GLU A 281 -6.97 7.20 1.14
CA GLU A 281 -8.30 6.87 1.64
C GLU A 281 -8.78 7.89 2.68
N ALA A 282 -7.94 8.27 3.65
CA ALA A 282 -8.26 9.30 4.64
C ALA A 282 -8.42 10.68 4.00
N MET A 283 -7.51 11.06 3.09
CA MET A 283 -7.57 12.31 2.32
C MET A 283 -8.84 12.37 1.46
N ALA A 284 -9.25 11.26 0.84
CA ALA A 284 -10.51 11.16 0.10
C ALA A 284 -11.74 11.38 1.00
N CYS A 285 -11.67 10.99 2.27
CA CYS A 285 -12.70 11.30 3.28
C CYS A 285 -12.63 12.74 3.82
N ALA A 286 -11.83 13.64 3.21
CA ALA A 286 -11.56 14.99 3.67
C ALA A 286 -11.01 15.05 5.11
N LYS A 287 -10.16 14.09 5.49
CA LYS A 287 -9.50 14.07 6.80
C LYS A 287 -8.06 14.53 6.69
N PRO A 288 -7.59 15.39 7.60
CA PRO A 288 -6.17 15.67 7.71
C PRO A 288 -5.41 14.38 8.00
N ALA A 289 -4.36 14.14 7.23
CA ALA A 289 -3.48 12.99 7.43
C ALA A 289 -2.13 13.46 7.96
N ILE A 290 -1.64 12.83 9.05
CA ILE A 290 -0.28 13.05 9.55
C ILE A 290 0.60 11.87 9.11
N ALA A 291 1.70 12.19 8.45
CA ALA A 291 2.68 11.24 7.90
C ALA A 291 4.12 11.70 8.19
N CYS A 292 5.10 10.87 7.83
CA CYS A 292 6.51 11.23 7.98
C CYS A 292 7.11 11.76 6.68
N TRP A 293 8.02 12.74 6.80
CA TRP A 293 8.92 13.17 5.73
C TRP A 293 9.74 12.00 5.16
N GLY A 294 10.09 12.07 3.88
CA GLY A 294 10.92 11.09 3.21
C GLY A 294 10.22 9.74 2.95
N GLN A 295 8.88 9.68 3.07
CA GLN A 295 8.08 8.50 2.71
C GLN A 295 7.39 8.74 1.35
N GLY A 296 6.84 7.68 0.72
CA GLY A 296 6.19 7.86 -0.58
C GLY A 296 5.00 8.82 -0.56
N ILE A 297 4.32 8.96 0.57
CA ILE A 297 3.20 9.88 0.74
C ILE A 297 3.63 11.36 0.82
N ASP A 298 4.85 11.64 1.19
CA ASP A 298 5.46 12.98 1.17
C ASP A 298 5.46 13.63 -0.24
N GLU A 299 5.38 12.80 -1.28
CA GLU A 299 5.26 13.26 -2.66
C GLU A 299 3.86 13.81 -3.01
N ILE A 300 2.88 13.59 -2.14
CA ILE A 300 1.47 13.94 -2.31
C ILE A 300 1.01 14.95 -1.26
N ILE A 301 1.54 14.83 -0.03
CA ILE A 301 1.22 15.71 1.07
C ILE A 301 2.11 16.96 1.01
N ASP A 302 1.44 18.12 0.90
CA ASP A 302 2.02 19.44 1.06
C ASP A 302 1.76 19.90 2.49
N HIS A 303 2.84 20.01 3.30
CA HIS A 303 2.75 20.25 4.74
C HIS A 303 1.98 21.54 5.08
N GLY A 304 0.95 21.43 5.92
CA GLY A 304 0.09 22.53 6.35
C GLY A 304 -0.92 22.98 5.29
N VAL A 305 -0.92 22.40 4.09
CA VAL A 305 -1.85 22.69 3.00
C VAL A 305 -2.90 21.59 2.87
N ASN A 306 -2.50 20.36 2.55
CA ASN A 306 -3.40 19.22 2.33
C ASN A 306 -3.09 18.03 3.26
N GLY A 307 -2.23 18.22 4.25
CA GLY A 307 -1.87 17.24 5.27
C GLY A 307 -0.75 17.77 6.16
N TRP A 308 -0.22 16.89 7.01
CA TRP A 308 0.79 17.27 7.99
C TRP A 308 1.97 16.30 7.96
N LEU A 309 3.17 16.80 7.80
CA LEU A 309 4.38 15.99 7.75
C LEU A 309 5.26 16.24 8.97
N ILE A 310 5.80 15.16 9.53
CA ILE A 310 6.70 15.19 10.68
C ILE A 310 7.99 14.43 10.37
N PRO A 311 9.10 14.69 11.08
CA PRO A 311 10.27 13.83 11.01
C PRO A 311 9.95 12.39 11.44
N VAL A 312 10.67 11.42 10.88
CA VAL A 312 10.62 10.04 11.39
C VAL A 312 11.02 10.05 12.88
N ASP A 313 10.22 9.36 13.70
CA ASP A 313 10.37 9.32 15.16
C ASP A 313 10.24 10.68 15.89
N GLY A 314 9.74 11.72 15.22
CA GLY A 314 9.54 13.07 15.74
C GLY A 314 8.35 13.15 16.70
N LEU A 315 8.55 12.83 17.97
CA LEU A 315 7.49 12.85 18.99
C LEU A 315 6.95 14.26 19.21
N GLU A 316 7.83 15.24 19.39
CA GLU A 316 7.43 16.63 19.66
C GLU A 316 6.66 17.23 18.47
N GLU A 317 7.09 16.92 17.25
CA GLU A 317 6.41 17.35 16.02
C GLU A 317 5.05 16.69 15.88
N LEU A 318 4.92 15.42 16.25
CA LEU A 318 3.64 14.71 16.26
C LEU A 318 2.69 15.33 17.29
N VAL A 319 3.18 15.60 18.50
CA VAL A 319 2.37 16.27 19.56
C VAL A 319 1.89 17.63 19.07
N ARG A 320 2.79 18.48 18.54
CA ARG A 320 2.43 19.80 18.00
C ARG A 320 1.43 19.72 16.85
N GLY A 321 1.63 18.78 15.91
CA GLY A 321 0.73 18.58 14.78
C GLY A 321 -0.66 18.13 15.21
N LEU A 322 -0.72 17.18 16.16
CA LEU A 322 -1.98 16.72 16.75
C LEU A 322 -2.68 17.84 17.53
N ASP A 323 -1.95 18.59 18.38
CA ASP A 323 -2.50 19.71 19.13
C ASP A 323 -3.11 20.78 18.23
N SER A 324 -2.39 21.18 17.18
CA SER A 324 -2.87 22.13 16.18
C SER A 324 -4.15 21.65 15.49
N LEU A 325 -4.17 20.38 15.06
CA LEU A 325 -5.30 19.80 14.34
C LEU A 325 -6.49 19.46 15.27
N LEU A 326 -6.27 19.12 16.51
CA LEU A 326 -7.34 18.87 17.48
C LEU A 326 -7.95 20.19 18.00
N GLY A 327 -7.13 21.22 18.22
CA GLY A 327 -7.55 22.51 18.75
C GLY A 327 -8.23 23.43 17.74
N ASP A 328 -7.84 23.40 16.46
CA ASP A 328 -8.36 24.31 15.44
C ASP A 328 -9.24 23.59 14.39
N SER A 329 -10.54 23.72 14.53
CA SER A 329 -11.52 23.14 13.61
C SER A 329 -11.48 23.73 12.20
N ARG A 330 -11.15 25.03 12.07
CA ARG A 330 -11.04 25.69 10.76
C ARG A 330 -9.80 25.20 10.00
N LEU A 331 -8.69 25.03 10.71
CA LEU A 331 -7.47 24.45 10.15
C LEU A 331 -7.74 23.02 9.66
N ARG A 332 -8.40 22.20 10.48
CA ARG A 332 -8.79 20.83 10.10
C ARG A 332 -9.63 20.77 8.85
N GLN A 333 -10.68 21.61 8.80
CA GLN A 333 -11.57 21.67 7.64
C GLN A 333 -10.80 22.08 6.39
N ARG A 334 -10.03 23.14 6.44
CA ARG A 334 -9.23 23.64 5.32
C ARG A 334 -8.27 22.58 4.79
N ILE A 335 -7.51 21.92 5.66
CA ILE A 335 -6.58 20.88 5.26
C ILE A 335 -7.31 19.65 4.71
N GLY A 336 -8.41 19.23 5.34
CA GLY A 336 -9.21 18.10 4.89
C GLY A 336 -9.83 18.32 3.50
N GLU A 337 -10.38 19.52 3.25
CA GLU A 337 -10.93 19.89 1.93
C GLU A 337 -9.83 19.90 0.85
N ALA A 338 -8.69 20.51 1.14
CA ALA A 338 -7.53 20.51 0.24
C ALA A 338 -6.99 19.09 -0.01
N ALA A 339 -6.95 18.24 1.02
CA ALA A 339 -6.58 16.83 0.91
C ALA A 339 -7.50 16.11 -0.08
N ARG A 340 -8.82 16.23 0.08
CA ARG A 340 -9.78 15.61 -0.83
C ARG A 340 -9.63 16.15 -2.25
N GLN A 341 -9.46 17.45 -2.44
CA GLN A 341 -9.28 18.02 -3.76
C GLN A 341 -8.03 17.49 -4.45
N THR A 342 -6.94 17.28 -3.72
CA THR A 342 -5.71 16.64 -4.22
C THR A 342 -6.01 15.23 -4.75
N ILE A 343 -6.80 14.44 -4.02
CA ILE A 343 -7.19 13.09 -4.47
C ILE A 343 -8.06 13.16 -5.72
N LEU A 344 -9.08 13.99 -5.72
CA LEU A 344 -10.01 14.12 -6.85
C LEU A 344 -9.30 14.53 -8.15
N ASN A 345 -8.29 15.38 -8.04
CA ASN A 345 -7.59 15.91 -9.21
C ASN A 345 -6.58 14.91 -9.80
N ASN A 346 -5.92 14.05 -8.99
CA ASN A 346 -4.75 13.32 -9.47
C ASN A 346 -4.61 11.86 -8.99
N PHE A 347 -5.32 11.46 -7.94
CA PHE A 347 -5.04 10.17 -7.27
C PHE A 347 -6.28 9.28 -7.11
N THR A 348 -7.20 9.35 -8.07
CA THR A 348 -8.32 8.41 -8.15
C THR A 348 -7.89 7.11 -8.84
N LEU A 349 -8.65 6.04 -8.63
CA LEU A 349 -8.47 4.78 -9.38
C LEU A 349 -8.58 4.99 -10.91
N SER A 350 -9.39 5.97 -11.33
CA SER A 350 -9.53 6.34 -12.74
C SER A 350 -8.23 6.92 -13.32
N HIS A 351 -7.53 7.79 -12.58
CA HIS A 351 -6.22 8.31 -12.97
C HIS A 351 -5.15 7.20 -13.04
N GLN A 352 -5.14 6.30 -12.05
CA GLN A 352 -4.23 5.16 -12.06
C GLN A 352 -4.49 4.24 -13.26
N ALA A 353 -5.76 3.90 -13.52
CA ALA A 353 -6.13 3.03 -14.64
C ALA A 353 -5.74 3.63 -15.99
N GLN A 354 -5.94 4.95 -16.18
CA GLN A 354 -5.54 5.62 -17.41
C GLN A 354 -4.05 5.47 -17.68
N LYS A 355 -3.20 5.75 -16.69
CA LYS A 355 -1.73 5.59 -16.81
C LYS A 355 -1.30 4.15 -17.04
N LEU A 356 -1.98 3.19 -16.39
CA LEU A 356 -1.71 1.77 -16.64
C LEU A 356 -2.04 1.35 -18.06
N ILE A 357 -3.12 1.87 -18.66
CA ILE A 357 -3.48 1.60 -20.06
C ILE A 357 -2.40 2.13 -21.00
N GLU A 358 -1.91 3.35 -20.78
CA GLU A 358 -0.81 3.93 -21.57
C GLU A 358 0.45 3.02 -21.55
N VAL A 359 0.79 2.48 -20.37
CA VAL A 359 1.89 1.49 -20.25
C VAL A 359 1.59 0.21 -21.01
N TYR A 360 0.35 -0.30 -20.96
CA TYR A 360 0.01 -1.53 -21.67
C TYR A 360 0.05 -1.33 -23.18
N GLU A 361 -0.44 -0.20 -23.68
CA GLU A 361 -0.36 0.16 -25.10
C GLU A 361 1.09 0.28 -25.59
N ASP A 362 1.96 0.91 -24.78
CA ASP A 362 3.39 1.01 -25.09
C ASP A 362 4.09 -0.36 -25.08
N ALA A 363 3.71 -1.24 -24.15
CA ALA A 363 4.31 -2.57 -24.02
C ALA A 363 3.96 -3.50 -25.20
N VAL A 364 2.84 -3.28 -25.90
CA VAL A 364 2.38 -4.11 -27.04
C VAL A 364 2.87 -3.60 -28.41
N ARG A 365 3.40 -2.39 -28.48
CA ARG A 365 4.10 -1.84 -29.67
C ARG A 365 5.51 -2.42 -29.82
#